data_dd62c524dfa47e991f1b0addb36c1a05
#
_entry.id   dd62c524dfa47e991f1b0addb36c1a05
#
_cell.length_a   1.000
_cell.length_b   1.000
_cell.length_c   1.000
_cell.angle_alpha   90.00
_cell.angle_beta   90.00
_cell.angle_gamma   90.00
#
_symmetry.space_group_name_H-M   'P 1'
#
loop_
_entity.id
_entity.type
_entity.pdbx_description
1 polymer ?
#
loop_
_entity_poly.entity_id
_entity_poly.type
_entity_poly.pdbx_seq_one_letter_code
_entity_poly.pdbx_strand_id
1 'polypeptide(L)'
;MKKILFFILAFFAVNAFAGDHDTLDHRVLTFTMVAPPEIVEEGYQLWMSHAKWMESTHFRSGPNELHYYEVSTTDELTDPLDMNSKKTGNVIFVLHEVYKNKAGIEDHFARTPEFKDWPKLSVWIDKCKSQKIVNGTVFNSLTWGSGLQGR
;
A
#
# COMPACT_ATOMS: atom_id res chain seq x y z
N MET A 1 40.85 -51.16 31.39
CA MET A 1 39.80 -51.11 30.34
C MET A 1 39.13 -49.74 30.41
N LYS A 2 39.50 -48.83 29.51
CA LYS A 2 38.95 -47.47 29.45
C LYS A 2 37.74 -47.46 28.52
N LYS A 3 36.54 -47.15 29.03
CA LYS A 3 35.32 -46.98 28.24
C LYS A 3 35.33 -45.58 27.63
N ILE A 4 35.41 -45.51 26.30
CA ILE A 4 35.27 -44.24 25.54
C ILE A 4 33.78 -44.07 25.29
N LEU A 5 33.23 -43.00 25.86
CA LEU A 5 31.83 -42.58 25.68
C LEU A 5 31.77 -41.66 24.46
N PHE A 6 31.20 -42.14 23.35
CA PHE A 6 30.92 -41.34 22.14
C PHE A 6 29.68 -40.47 22.40
N PHE A 7 29.90 -39.17 22.47
CA PHE A 7 28.79 -38.19 22.44
C PHE A 7 28.45 -37.95 20.96
N ILE A 8 27.28 -38.43 20.53
CA ILE A 8 26.71 -38.06 19.23
C ILE A 8 26.03 -36.72 19.39
N LEU A 9 26.66 -35.67 18.87
CA LEU A 9 26.05 -34.33 18.77
C LEU A 9 25.07 -34.34 17.59
N ALA A 10 23.79 -34.49 17.88
CA ALA A 10 22.74 -34.34 16.86
C ALA A 10 22.63 -32.85 16.51
N PHE A 11 23.15 -32.43 15.35
CA PHE A 11 22.88 -31.12 14.75
C PHE A 11 21.43 -31.11 14.28
N PHE A 12 20.56 -30.50 15.06
CA PHE A 12 19.26 -30.04 14.54
C PHE A 12 19.52 -28.88 13.60
N ALA A 13 19.46 -29.13 12.28
CA ALA A 13 19.36 -28.08 11.29
C ALA A 13 17.99 -27.39 11.50
N VAL A 14 18.00 -26.27 12.16
CA VAL A 14 16.86 -25.35 12.15
C VAL A 14 16.77 -24.83 10.72
N ASN A 15 15.87 -25.41 9.93
CA ASN A 15 15.42 -24.78 8.71
C ASN A 15 14.74 -23.47 9.10
N ALA A 16 15.49 -22.38 9.12
CA ALA A 16 14.90 -21.06 9.10
C ALA A 16 14.05 -21.00 7.83
N PHE A 17 12.74 -20.93 7.98
CA PHE A 17 11.86 -20.50 6.90
C PHE A 17 12.35 -19.12 6.50
N ALA A 18 13.14 -19.06 5.43
CA ALA A 18 13.40 -17.83 4.72
C ALA A 18 12.07 -17.42 4.07
N GLY A 19 11.22 -16.76 4.83
CA GLY A 19 10.16 -15.93 4.26
C GLY A 19 10.87 -14.97 3.32
N ASP A 20 10.26 -14.72 2.18
CA ASP A 20 10.79 -13.90 1.11
C ASP A 20 11.27 -12.55 1.68
N HIS A 21 12.57 -12.44 1.96
CA HIS A 21 13.20 -11.26 2.58
C HIS A 21 13.10 -10.01 1.69
N ASP A 22 12.65 -10.17 0.44
CA ASP A 22 12.52 -9.08 -0.51
C ASP A 22 11.39 -8.09 -0.15
N THR A 23 10.43 -8.50 0.69
CA THR A 23 9.32 -7.63 1.12
C THR A 23 9.64 -6.72 2.31
N LEU A 24 10.72 -6.97 3.04
CA LEU A 24 11.07 -6.23 4.27
C LEU A 24 11.48 -4.77 3.99
N ASP A 25 11.94 -4.48 2.76
CA ASP A 25 12.28 -3.12 2.36
C ASP A 25 11.11 -2.36 1.75
N HIS A 26 9.99 -3.05 1.49
CA HIS A 26 8.82 -2.40 0.89
C HIS A 26 8.30 -1.27 1.77
N ARG A 27 7.92 -0.18 1.12
CA ARG A 27 7.35 1.01 1.75
C ARG A 27 5.97 1.29 1.19
N VAL A 28 5.11 1.75 2.08
CA VAL A 28 3.74 2.10 1.71
C VAL A 28 3.49 3.60 1.86
N LEU A 29 2.68 4.09 0.92
CA LEU A 29 2.02 5.38 1.01
C LEU A 29 0.52 5.09 0.98
N THR A 30 -0.18 5.50 2.05
CA THR A 30 -1.62 5.25 2.16
C THR A 30 -2.31 6.52 2.65
N PHE A 31 -3.32 6.95 1.90
CA PHE A 31 -4.20 8.05 2.30
C PHE A 31 -5.62 7.54 2.42
N THR A 32 -6.25 7.83 3.54
CA THR A 32 -7.70 7.64 3.71
C THR A 32 -8.34 9.01 3.79
N MET A 33 -9.34 9.26 2.95
CA MET A 33 -9.97 10.56 2.79
C MET A 33 -11.49 10.40 2.82
N VAL A 34 -12.15 11.00 3.80
CA VAL A 34 -13.60 11.04 3.89
C VAL A 34 -14.07 12.32 3.20
N ALA A 35 -14.67 12.19 2.03
CA ALA A 35 -15.14 13.28 1.20
C ALA A 35 -16.64 13.54 1.47
N PRO A 36 -17.03 14.76 1.78
CA PRO A 36 -18.45 15.12 1.84
C PRO A 36 -19.08 15.07 0.43
N PRO A 37 -20.41 14.90 0.35
CA PRO A 37 -21.12 14.60 -0.91
C PRO A 37 -20.83 15.56 -2.05
N GLU A 38 -20.66 16.84 -1.73
CA GLU A 38 -20.49 17.93 -2.71
C GLU A 38 -19.17 17.89 -3.48
N ILE A 39 -18.16 17.14 -2.99
CA ILE A 39 -16.85 17.05 -3.66
C ILE A 39 -16.52 15.63 -4.15
N VAL A 40 -17.44 14.67 -3.99
CA VAL A 40 -17.18 13.25 -4.35
C VAL A 40 -16.88 13.10 -5.84
N GLU A 41 -17.67 13.72 -6.71
CA GLU A 41 -17.47 13.62 -8.17
C GLU A 41 -16.13 14.24 -8.60
N GLU A 42 -15.77 15.40 -8.04
CA GLU A 42 -14.44 16.00 -8.25
C GLU A 42 -13.32 15.03 -7.83
N GLY A 43 -13.52 14.35 -6.71
CA GLY A 43 -12.56 13.33 -6.22
C GLY A 43 -12.35 12.20 -7.22
N TYR A 44 -13.41 11.64 -7.80
CA TYR A 44 -13.27 10.59 -8.82
C TYR A 44 -12.45 11.07 -10.02
N GLN A 45 -12.72 12.28 -10.52
CA GLN A 45 -12.01 12.84 -11.68
C GLN A 45 -10.52 13.07 -11.36
N LEU A 46 -10.20 13.60 -10.19
CA LEU A 46 -8.83 13.88 -9.77
C LEU A 46 -8.02 12.58 -9.57
N TRP A 47 -8.61 11.56 -8.95
CA TRP A 47 -7.93 10.28 -8.74
C TRP A 47 -7.76 9.49 -10.05
N MET A 48 -8.70 9.59 -10.99
CA MET A 48 -8.51 9.04 -12.34
C MET A 48 -7.39 9.75 -13.10
N SER A 49 -7.25 11.08 -12.95
CA SER A 49 -6.14 11.84 -13.51
C SER A 49 -4.80 11.43 -12.89
N HIS A 50 -4.77 11.25 -11.55
CA HIS A 50 -3.60 10.77 -10.84
C HIS A 50 -3.17 9.38 -11.31
N ALA A 51 -4.11 8.44 -11.47
CA ALA A 51 -3.81 7.10 -11.97
C ALA A 51 -3.14 7.10 -13.35
N LYS A 52 -3.61 7.95 -14.27
CA LYS A 52 -2.99 8.11 -15.60
C LYS A 52 -1.57 8.69 -15.51
N TRP A 53 -1.35 9.65 -14.62
CA TRP A 53 -0.03 10.19 -14.37
C TRP A 53 0.90 9.13 -13.80
N MET A 54 0.45 8.35 -12.79
CA MET A 54 1.20 7.24 -12.22
C MET A 54 1.61 6.22 -13.29
N GLU A 55 0.66 5.82 -14.14
CA GLU A 55 0.90 4.86 -15.22
C GLU A 55 1.98 5.34 -16.21
N SER A 56 2.02 6.64 -16.50
CA SER A 56 2.92 7.23 -17.50
C SER A 56 4.31 7.56 -16.97
N THR A 57 4.49 7.67 -15.65
CA THR A 57 5.72 8.23 -15.05
C THR A 57 6.43 7.30 -14.09
N HIS A 58 5.72 6.35 -13.45
CA HIS A 58 6.31 5.50 -12.41
C HIS A 58 6.93 4.22 -12.99
N PHE A 59 8.01 3.80 -12.34
CA PHE A 59 8.78 2.63 -12.77
C PHE A 59 8.08 1.33 -12.38
N ARG A 60 8.03 0.39 -13.33
CA ARG A 60 7.51 -0.98 -13.11
C ARG A 60 8.62 -2.01 -12.85
N SER A 61 9.86 -1.54 -12.72
CA SER A 61 11.04 -2.34 -12.40
C SER A 61 12.19 -1.44 -11.97
N GLY A 62 13.21 -2.03 -11.34
CA GLY A 62 14.42 -1.30 -10.93
C GLY A 62 14.38 -0.77 -9.49
N PRO A 63 15.27 0.19 -9.15
CA PRO A 63 15.42 0.62 -7.76
C PRO A 63 14.22 1.41 -7.20
N ASN A 64 13.49 2.14 -8.06
CA ASN A 64 12.36 3.00 -7.67
C ASN A 64 11.02 2.36 -8.03
N GLU A 65 10.97 1.03 -8.12
CA GLU A 65 9.80 0.29 -8.58
C GLU A 65 8.57 0.50 -7.71
N LEU A 66 7.44 0.82 -8.38
CA LEU A 66 6.11 0.80 -7.82
C LEU A 66 5.52 -0.60 -8.02
N HIS A 67 5.35 -1.36 -6.95
CA HIS A 67 4.78 -2.70 -6.98
C HIS A 67 3.27 -2.71 -7.10
N TYR A 68 2.63 -1.76 -6.45
CA TYR A 68 1.18 -1.73 -6.35
C TYR A 68 0.64 -0.31 -6.25
N TYR A 69 -0.45 -0.05 -6.95
CA TYR A 69 -1.22 1.19 -6.89
C TYR A 69 -2.71 0.89 -7.01
N GLU A 70 -3.49 1.38 -6.08
CA GLU A 70 -4.94 1.41 -6.21
C GLU A 70 -5.55 2.63 -5.54
N VAL A 71 -6.72 3.03 -6.03
CA VAL A 71 -7.63 3.89 -5.31
C VAL A 71 -8.97 3.18 -5.23
N SER A 72 -9.40 2.87 -4.03
CA SER A 72 -10.69 2.25 -3.76
C SER A 72 -11.64 3.23 -3.07
N THR A 73 -12.95 2.98 -3.17
CA THR A 73 -13.96 3.80 -2.52
C THR A 73 -15.04 2.96 -1.87
N THR A 74 -15.64 3.52 -0.80
CA THR A 74 -16.83 2.97 -0.17
C THR A 74 -17.69 4.08 0.43
N ASP A 75 -18.99 3.84 0.59
CA ASP A 75 -19.81 4.72 1.42
C ASP A 75 -19.32 4.72 2.87
N GLU A 76 -19.29 5.88 3.52
CA GLU A 76 -19.09 5.94 4.95
C GLU A 76 -20.34 5.47 5.69
N LEU A 77 -20.19 4.51 6.58
CA LEU A 77 -21.25 3.93 7.39
C LEU A 77 -21.25 4.50 8.81
N THR A 78 -22.42 4.60 9.44
CA THR A 78 -22.55 5.03 10.85
C THR A 78 -21.94 4.00 11.82
N ASP A 79 -21.90 2.72 11.44
CA ASP A 79 -21.13 1.66 12.08
C ASP A 79 -20.30 0.96 11.00
N PRO A 80 -18.97 1.17 10.96
CA PRO A 80 -18.11 0.62 9.91
C PRO A 80 -17.96 -0.92 9.98
N LEU A 81 -18.36 -1.56 11.07
CA LEU A 81 -18.33 -3.02 11.23
C LEU A 81 -19.67 -3.70 10.85
N ASP A 82 -20.73 -2.93 10.64
CA ASP A 82 -22.00 -3.41 10.13
C ASP A 82 -22.27 -2.87 8.72
N MET A 83 -22.05 -3.74 7.71
CA MET A 83 -22.26 -3.38 6.29
C MET A 83 -23.72 -2.97 5.97
N ASN A 84 -24.68 -3.24 6.85
CA ASN A 84 -26.07 -2.86 6.69
C ASN A 84 -26.43 -1.59 7.47
N SER A 85 -25.49 -0.99 8.18
CA SER A 85 -25.73 0.24 8.92
C SER A 85 -25.99 1.43 7.98
N LYS A 86 -26.54 2.50 8.54
CA LYS A 86 -26.95 3.66 7.74
C LYS A 86 -25.72 4.35 7.14
N LYS A 87 -25.82 4.75 5.86
CA LYS A 87 -24.84 5.61 5.19
C LYS A 87 -24.92 7.03 5.76
N THR A 88 -23.75 7.66 5.96
CA THR A 88 -23.66 9.07 6.41
C THR A 88 -23.94 10.05 5.27
N GLY A 89 -23.75 9.63 4.02
CA GLY A 89 -23.75 10.43 2.82
C GLY A 89 -22.35 10.78 2.31
N ASN A 90 -21.32 10.61 3.13
CA ASN A 90 -19.93 10.78 2.70
C ASN A 90 -19.43 9.54 1.97
N VAL A 91 -18.35 9.71 1.19
CA VAL A 91 -17.60 8.63 0.54
C VAL A 91 -16.18 8.61 1.06
N ILE A 92 -15.71 7.42 1.42
CA ILE A 92 -14.31 7.20 1.80
C ILE A 92 -13.53 6.82 0.55
N PHE A 93 -12.47 7.55 0.25
CA PHE A 93 -11.46 7.21 -0.73
C PHE A 93 -10.23 6.68 -0.01
N VAL A 94 -9.63 5.62 -0.53
CA VAL A 94 -8.38 5.05 -0.01
C VAL A 94 -7.39 4.94 -1.16
N LEU A 95 -6.32 5.74 -1.11
CA LEU A 95 -5.13 5.51 -1.92
C LEU A 95 -4.25 4.52 -1.20
N HIS A 96 -3.77 3.49 -1.90
CA HIS A 96 -2.76 2.58 -1.41
C HIS A 96 -1.70 2.33 -2.47
N GLU A 97 -0.46 2.62 -2.13
CA GLU A 97 0.71 2.43 -2.98
C GLU A 97 1.75 1.61 -2.23
N VAL A 98 2.38 0.67 -2.91
CA VAL A 98 3.49 -0.12 -2.39
C VAL A 98 4.69 0.06 -3.30
N TYR A 99 5.77 0.55 -2.73
CA TYR A 99 7.05 0.74 -3.40
C TYR A 99 8.06 -0.31 -2.93
N LYS A 100 8.97 -0.67 -3.81
CA LYS A 100 10.07 -1.59 -3.51
C LYS A 100 10.88 -1.14 -2.29
N ASN A 101 11.07 0.17 -2.12
CA ASN A 101 11.82 0.77 -1.03
C ASN A 101 11.51 2.27 -0.88
N LYS A 102 12.18 2.92 0.06
CA LYS A 102 12.04 4.35 0.33
C LYS A 102 12.36 5.24 -0.88
N ALA A 103 13.33 4.84 -1.71
CA ALA A 103 13.74 5.64 -2.87
C ALA A 103 12.59 5.77 -3.89
N GLY A 104 11.73 4.76 -4.02
CA GLY A 104 10.52 4.84 -4.85
C GLY A 104 9.54 5.91 -4.37
N ILE A 105 9.34 6.03 -3.06
CA ILE A 105 8.49 7.09 -2.47
C ILE A 105 9.13 8.47 -2.67
N GLU A 106 10.43 8.59 -2.48
CA GLU A 106 11.16 9.85 -2.69
C GLU A 106 11.08 10.29 -4.15
N ASP A 107 11.20 9.36 -5.11
CA ASP A 107 11.02 9.63 -6.54
C ASP A 107 9.58 10.07 -6.86
N HIS A 108 8.56 9.42 -6.28
CA HIS A 108 7.16 9.83 -6.42
C HIS A 108 6.96 11.30 -6.00
N PHE A 109 7.45 11.68 -4.81
CA PHE A 109 7.32 13.07 -4.36
C PHE A 109 8.14 14.05 -5.19
N ALA A 110 9.32 13.67 -5.67
CA ALA A 110 10.11 14.50 -6.56
C ALA A 110 9.40 14.77 -7.89
N ARG A 111 8.60 13.81 -8.38
CA ARG A 111 7.82 13.95 -9.62
C ARG A 111 6.47 14.65 -9.43
N THR A 112 6.00 14.84 -8.20
CA THR A 112 4.71 15.50 -7.94
C THR A 112 4.52 16.81 -8.72
N PRO A 113 5.53 17.67 -8.93
CA PRO A 113 5.38 18.88 -9.77
C PRO A 113 5.05 18.61 -11.25
N GLU A 114 5.32 17.40 -11.75
CA GLU A 114 4.96 16.98 -13.12
C GLU A 114 3.47 16.67 -13.27
N PHE A 115 2.78 16.36 -12.16
CA PHE A 115 1.36 16.11 -12.13
C PHE A 115 0.55 17.41 -12.20
N LYS A 116 -0.02 17.67 -13.37
CA LYS A 116 -0.69 18.96 -13.67
C LYS A 116 -1.86 19.27 -12.74
N ASP A 117 -2.58 18.24 -12.29
CA ASP A 117 -3.74 18.42 -11.41
C ASP A 117 -3.37 18.36 -9.91
N TRP A 118 -2.08 18.26 -9.56
CA TRP A 118 -1.63 18.27 -8.17
C TRP A 118 -2.19 19.45 -7.35
N PRO A 119 -2.17 20.71 -7.85
CA PRO A 119 -2.72 21.84 -7.09
C PRO A 119 -4.22 21.68 -6.77
N LYS A 120 -4.98 21.02 -7.65
CA LYS A 120 -6.41 20.75 -7.41
C LYS A 120 -6.58 19.58 -6.45
N LEU A 121 -5.82 18.49 -6.67
CA LEU A 121 -5.89 17.31 -5.81
C LEU A 121 -5.49 17.64 -4.37
N SER A 122 -4.45 18.42 -4.15
CA SER A 122 -4.03 18.83 -2.81
C SER A 122 -5.12 19.62 -2.08
N VAL A 123 -5.75 20.58 -2.75
CA VAL A 123 -6.89 21.35 -2.21
C VAL A 123 -8.08 20.44 -1.92
N TRP A 124 -8.37 19.48 -2.80
CA TRP A 124 -9.44 18.51 -2.59
C TRP A 124 -9.16 17.63 -1.36
N ILE A 125 -7.93 17.12 -1.22
CA ILE A 125 -7.52 16.33 -0.03
C ILE A 125 -7.68 17.14 1.25
N ASP A 126 -7.36 18.43 1.24
CA ASP A 126 -7.48 19.31 2.41
C ASP A 126 -8.93 19.58 2.81
N LYS A 127 -9.89 19.44 1.87
CA LYS A 127 -11.33 19.50 2.19
C LYS A 127 -11.85 18.21 2.82
N CYS A 128 -11.15 17.10 2.68
CA CYS A 128 -11.51 15.81 3.26
C CYS A 128 -11.02 15.68 4.72
N LYS A 129 -11.78 14.95 5.55
CA LYS A 129 -11.20 14.42 6.78
C LYS A 129 -10.24 13.30 6.41
N SER A 130 -8.94 13.53 6.51
CA SER A 130 -7.93 12.61 5.98
C SER A 130 -6.95 12.11 7.02
N GLN A 131 -6.48 10.87 6.81
CA GLN A 131 -5.33 10.30 7.49
C GLN A 131 -4.30 9.88 6.43
N LYS A 132 -3.03 10.14 6.70
CA LYS A 132 -1.94 9.92 5.76
C LYS A 132 -0.83 9.11 6.42
N ILE A 133 -0.44 8.00 5.79
CA ILE A 133 0.73 7.22 6.14
C ILE A 133 1.73 7.40 5.01
N VAL A 134 2.89 7.97 5.32
CA VAL A 134 3.96 8.19 4.36
C VAL A 134 5.18 7.39 4.80
N ASN A 135 5.73 6.58 3.88
CA ASN A 135 6.89 5.74 4.14
C ASN A 135 6.69 4.71 5.27
N GLY A 136 5.47 4.15 5.37
CA GLY A 136 5.21 3.02 6.25
C GLY A 136 6.05 1.81 5.84
N THR A 137 6.56 1.04 6.80
CA THR A 137 7.32 -0.19 6.54
C THR A 137 6.38 -1.38 6.49
N VAL A 138 6.48 -2.20 5.45
CA VAL A 138 5.79 -3.49 5.41
C VAL A 138 6.56 -4.46 6.31
N PHE A 139 5.98 -4.84 7.44
CA PHE A 139 6.60 -5.78 8.38
C PHE A 139 6.10 -7.22 8.23
N ASN A 140 4.97 -7.41 7.54
CA ASN A 140 4.40 -8.70 7.23
C ASN A 140 3.57 -8.60 5.95
N SER A 141 3.74 -9.56 5.06
CA SER A 141 3.01 -9.63 3.80
C SER A 141 2.70 -11.08 3.46
N LEU A 142 1.50 -11.33 3.00
CA LEU A 142 1.11 -12.61 2.41
C LEU A 142 0.89 -12.37 0.93
N THR A 143 1.91 -12.69 0.13
CA THR A 143 1.77 -12.76 -1.32
C THR A 143 1.41 -14.18 -1.70
N TRP A 144 0.17 -14.37 -2.11
CA TRP A 144 -0.23 -15.62 -2.74
C TRP A 144 0.39 -15.58 -4.14
N GLY A 145 1.49 -16.32 -4.32
CA GLY A 145 2.16 -16.42 -5.61
C GLY A 145 1.17 -16.75 -6.72
N SER A 146 1.54 -16.50 -7.96
CA SER A 146 0.80 -16.81 -9.19
C SER A 146 0.38 -18.28 -9.35
N GLY A 147 0.52 -19.09 -8.31
CA GLY A 147 0.19 -20.50 -8.16
C GLY A 147 -1.05 -20.78 -7.34
N LEU A 148 -1.94 -19.82 -7.05
CA LEU A 148 -3.29 -20.13 -6.61
C LEU A 148 -4.09 -20.74 -7.77
N GLN A 149 -3.65 -21.90 -8.20
CA GLN A 149 -4.52 -22.85 -8.86
C GLN A 149 -5.42 -23.44 -7.77
N GLY A 150 -6.66 -23.07 -7.85
CA GLY A 150 -7.86 -23.47 -7.19
C GLY A 150 -7.77 -24.50 -6.05
N ARG A 151 -8.28 -24.12 -4.91
CA ARG A 151 -8.99 -25.08 -4.06
C ARG A 151 -10.39 -25.27 -4.59
#